data_a0f937db7a65b7278cad93ba91015cb2
#
_entry.id   a0f937db7a65b7278cad93ba91015cb2
#
_cell.length_a   1.000
_cell.length_b   1.000
_cell.length_c   1.000
_cell.angle_alpha   90.00
_cell.angle_beta   90.00
_cell.angle_gamma   90.00
#
_symmetry.space_group_name_H-M   'P 1'
#
loop_
_entity.id
_entity.type
_entity.pdbx_description
1 polymer ?
#
loop_
_entity_poly.entity_id
_entity_poly.type
_entity_poly.pdbx_seq_one_letter_code
_entity_poly.pdbx_strand_id
1 'polypeptide(L)'
;MTVVLLRHGRSTSNTAHTLAGRTPGVELDDHGRKQAEGVVDRLVGLDIAEIVRSPLLRCEQTVGPIAIDRGLTPVVEDRLIEVDYGDWTGRPLKELLEEPLWKVVQRHASGAVFPGGEGLAQVQARAVAAIREHDARLAEEHGKDVVWIACTHGDVIKSVLADAFAMHLDSFQRIVAEPASVSVIRYTATLPFVLRVNDTGDVLAAIGAAKAATNGSAPAQESVPGGEVGA
;
A
#
# COMPACT_ATOMS: atom_id res chain seq x y z
N MET A 1 -4.90 -14.41 -13.00
CA MET A 1 -3.59 -13.74 -12.88
C MET A 1 -3.24 -13.54 -11.41
N THR A 2 -1.97 -13.28 -11.12
CA THR A 2 -1.52 -13.05 -9.74
C THR A 2 -0.91 -11.65 -9.63
N VAL A 3 -1.53 -10.76 -8.86
CA VAL A 3 -0.99 -9.44 -8.56
C VAL A 3 -0.20 -9.46 -7.26
N VAL A 4 0.98 -8.85 -7.29
CA VAL A 4 1.81 -8.52 -6.13
C VAL A 4 1.58 -7.05 -5.82
N LEU A 5 0.81 -6.76 -4.77
CA LEU A 5 0.62 -5.41 -4.25
C LEU A 5 1.85 -5.04 -3.42
N LEU A 6 2.61 -4.08 -3.88
CA LEU A 6 3.83 -3.59 -3.22
C LEU A 6 3.56 -2.19 -2.65
N ARG A 7 3.67 -2.02 -1.33
CA ARG A 7 3.68 -0.68 -0.77
C ARG A 7 5.03 -0.02 -1.03
N HIS A 8 5.04 1.29 -1.36
CA HIS A 8 6.30 2.02 -1.45
C HIS A 8 7.14 1.88 -0.17
N GLY A 9 8.46 1.94 -0.30
CA GLY A 9 9.40 1.95 0.82
C GLY A 9 9.19 3.14 1.74
N ARG A 10 9.83 3.14 2.92
CA ARG A 10 9.72 4.23 3.88
C ARG A 10 10.13 5.57 3.23
N SER A 11 9.26 6.57 3.35
CA SER A 11 9.47 7.90 2.79
C SER A 11 9.91 8.90 3.85
N THR A 12 10.41 10.04 3.42
CA THR A 12 10.76 11.17 4.28
C THR A 12 9.58 11.66 5.12
N SER A 13 8.35 11.62 4.56
CA SER A 13 7.13 11.95 5.32
C SER A 13 6.78 10.91 6.37
N ASN A 14 7.04 9.62 6.11
CA ASN A 14 6.86 8.58 7.14
C ASN A 14 7.77 8.86 8.34
N THR A 15 9.05 9.16 8.10
CA THR A 15 10.01 9.50 9.16
C THR A 15 9.63 10.79 9.91
N ALA A 16 9.06 11.76 9.21
CA ALA A 16 8.57 13.01 9.81
C ALA A 16 7.21 12.86 10.51
N HIS A 17 6.58 11.68 10.49
CA HIS A 17 5.23 11.44 11.00
C HIS A 17 4.18 12.44 10.48
N THR A 18 4.26 12.75 9.17
CA THR A 18 3.33 13.64 8.48
C THR A 18 2.52 12.88 7.44
N LEU A 19 1.27 13.28 7.25
CA LEU A 19 0.38 12.68 6.26
C LEU A 19 0.73 13.20 4.87
N ALA A 20 1.53 12.44 4.12
CA ALA A 20 2.05 12.86 2.81
C ALA A 20 0.96 13.10 1.76
N GLY A 21 -0.07 12.25 1.72
CA GLY A 21 -1.08 12.28 0.66
C GLY A 21 -0.46 12.31 -0.73
N ARG A 22 -0.90 13.28 -1.53
CA ARG A 22 -0.43 13.52 -2.90
C ARG A 22 0.68 14.57 -3.00
N THR A 23 1.33 14.95 -1.89
CA THR A 23 2.40 15.94 -1.92
C THR A 23 3.49 15.54 -2.93
N PRO A 24 3.82 16.42 -3.90
CA PRO A 24 4.88 16.16 -4.86
C PRO A 24 6.26 16.09 -4.19
N GLY A 25 7.19 15.35 -4.79
CA GLY A 25 8.59 15.31 -4.36
C GLY A 25 8.85 14.57 -3.04
N VAL A 26 7.85 13.95 -2.42
CA VAL A 26 8.07 13.07 -1.28
C VAL A 26 8.77 11.81 -1.75
N GLU A 27 10.04 11.67 -1.37
CA GLU A 27 10.92 10.59 -1.78
C GLU A 27 11.14 9.56 -0.66
N LEU A 28 11.74 8.43 -1.03
CA LEU A 28 12.23 7.45 -0.06
C LEU A 28 13.37 8.05 0.77
N ASP A 29 13.39 7.72 2.07
CA ASP A 29 14.56 7.95 2.89
C ASP A 29 15.63 6.85 2.66
N ASP A 30 16.77 6.93 3.34
CA ASP A 30 17.85 5.96 3.15
C ASP A 30 17.44 4.52 3.53
N HIS A 31 16.57 4.37 4.52
CA HIS A 31 16.05 3.07 4.88
C HIS A 31 15.07 2.54 3.81
N GLY A 32 14.19 3.42 3.31
CA GLY A 32 13.27 3.06 2.23
C GLY A 32 13.97 2.66 0.94
N ARG A 33 15.12 3.28 0.62
CA ARG A 33 15.95 2.88 -0.52
C ARG A 33 16.51 1.47 -0.34
N LYS A 34 17.01 1.15 0.86
CA LYS A 34 17.47 -0.21 1.20
C LYS A 34 16.32 -1.23 1.18
N GLN A 35 15.14 -0.83 1.65
CA GLN A 35 13.94 -1.67 1.53
C GLN A 35 13.62 -1.98 0.06
N ALA A 36 13.66 -0.96 -0.83
CA ALA A 36 13.40 -1.14 -2.25
C ALA A 36 14.40 -2.10 -2.92
N GLU A 37 15.69 -2.00 -2.56
CA GLU A 37 16.73 -2.94 -3.01
C GLU A 37 16.44 -4.36 -2.50
N GLY A 38 16.10 -4.52 -1.23
CA GLY A 38 15.81 -5.83 -0.63
C GLY A 38 14.54 -6.51 -1.17
N VAL A 39 13.62 -5.76 -1.78
CA VAL A 39 12.45 -6.36 -2.44
C VAL A 39 12.86 -7.22 -3.63
N VAL A 40 13.93 -6.88 -4.34
CA VAL A 40 14.44 -7.66 -5.50
C VAL A 40 14.72 -9.11 -5.07
N ASP A 41 15.41 -9.31 -3.96
CA ASP A 41 15.74 -10.65 -3.45
C ASP A 41 14.48 -11.43 -3.05
N ARG A 42 13.47 -10.75 -2.51
CA ARG A 42 12.20 -11.38 -2.12
C ARG A 42 11.35 -11.83 -3.31
N LEU A 43 11.60 -11.27 -4.49
CA LEU A 43 10.91 -11.60 -5.73
C LEU A 43 11.69 -12.61 -6.59
N VAL A 44 12.81 -13.15 -6.09
CA VAL A 44 13.59 -14.18 -6.80
C VAL A 44 12.71 -15.39 -7.14
N GLY A 45 12.83 -15.87 -8.38
CA GLY A 45 12.06 -17.00 -8.88
C GLY A 45 10.65 -16.67 -9.38
N LEU A 46 10.21 -15.43 -9.28
CA LEU A 46 8.97 -14.99 -9.91
C LEU A 46 9.25 -14.44 -11.31
N ASP A 47 8.53 -14.96 -12.31
CA ASP A 47 8.51 -14.41 -13.68
C ASP A 47 7.47 -13.27 -13.70
N ILE A 48 7.96 -12.02 -13.64
CA ILE A 48 7.14 -10.83 -13.56
C ILE A 48 6.89 -10.31 -14.97
N ALA A 49 5.63 -10.32 -15.40
CA ALA A 49 5.22 -9.88 -16.72
C ALA A 49 5.17 -8.34 -16.85
N GLU A 50 4.75 -7.65 -15.80
CA GLU A 50 4.57 -6.19 -15.83
C GLU A 50 4.75 -5.58 -14.44
N ILE A 51 5.21 -4.32 -14.42
CA ILE A 51 5.23 -3.47 -13.23
C ILE A 51 4.31 -2.27 -13.51
N VAL A 52 3.25 -2.14 -12.72
CA VAL A 52 2.35 -0.97 -12.71
C VAL A 52 2.60 -0.18 -11.44
N ARG A 53 2.64 1.14 -11.51
CA ARG A 53 2.92 1.97 -10.35
C ARG A 53 2.05 3.22 -10.25
N SER A 54 1.84 3.68 -9.02
CA SER A 54 1.37 5.04 -8.73
C SER A 54 2.30 6.09 -9.36
N PRO A 55 1.78 7.25 -9.80
CA PRO A 55 2.61 8.34 -10.34
C PRO A 55 3.57 8.97 -9.35
N LEU A 56 3.39 8.75 -8.03
CA LEU A 56 4.18 9.42 -7.01
C LEU A 56 5.63 8.91 -6.93
N LEU A 57 6.57 9.84 -6.72
CA LEU A 57 8.01 9.60 -6.74
C LEU A 57 8.46 8.44 -5.85
N ARG A 58 7.92 8.32 -4.64
CA ARG A 58 8.24 7.21 -3.72
C ARG A 58 7.89 5.82 -4.28
N CYS A 59 6.84 5.70 -5.10
CA CYS A 59 6.52 4.45 -5.80
C CYS A 59 7.49 4.19 -6.96
N GLU A 60 7.83 5.22 -7.72
CA GLU A 60 8.84 5.14 -8.77
C GLU A 60 10.19 4.66 -8.23
N GLN A 61 10.66 5.27 -7.15
CA GLN A 61 11.92 4.89 -6.48
C GLN A 61 11.87 3.48 -5.92
N THR A 62 10.70 3.02 -5.46
CA THR A 62 10.55 1.66 -4.92
C THR A 62 10.65 0.58 -6.00
N VAL A 63 10.05 0.81 -7.17
CA VAL A 63 10.10 -0.18 -8.25
C VAL A 63 11.37 -0.09 -9.11
N GLY A 64 12.13 1.00 -9.00
CA GLY A 64 13.33 1.23 -9.81
C GLY A 64 14.31 0.06 -9.80
N PRO A 65 14.76 -0.46 -8.63
CA PRO A 65 15.65 -1.62 -8.55
C PRO A 65 15.04 -2.87 -9.22
N ILE A 66 13.75 -3.13 -9.03
CA ILE A 66 13.06 -4.28 -9.62
C ILE A 66 12.98 -4.14 -11.15
N ALA A 67 12.67 -2.94 -11.63
CA ALA A 67 12.58 -2.63 -13.06
C ALA A 67 13.92 -2.86 -13.77
N ILE A 68 15.02 -2.44 -13.15
CA ILE A 68 16.38 -2.64 -13.65
C ILE A 68 16.71 -4.13 -13.68
N ASP A 69 16.49 -4.85 -12.57
CA ASP A 69 16.79 -6.29 -12.46
C ASP A 69 16.03 -7.14 -13.49
N ARG A 70 14.76 -6.79 -13.75
CA ARG A 70 13.89 -7.54 -14.68
C ARG A 70 13.91 -7.01 -16.12
N GLY A 71 14.57 -5.89 -16.40
CA GLY A 71 14.57 -5.25 -17.71
C GLY A 71 13.18 -4.75 -18.14
N LEU A 72 12.34 -4.38 -17.19
CA LEU A 72 10.96 -3.90 -17.41
C LEU A 72 10.87 -2.39 -17.32
N THR A 73 9.95 -1.81 -18.10
CA THR A 73 9.59 -0.39 -17.98
C THR A 73 8.28 -0.27 -17.20
N PRO A 74 8.28 0.36 -16.01
CA PRO A 74 7.06 0.50 -15.21
C PRO A 74 6.00 1.37 -15.91
N VAL A 75 4.76 0.89 -15.91
CA VAL A 75 3.58 1.60 -16.40
C VAL A 75 3.01 2.46 -15.29
N VAL A 76 2.72 3.73 -15.57
CA VAL A 76 2.08 4.64 -14.60
C VAL A 76 0.56 4.45 -14.67
N GLU A 77 -0.06 4.27 -13.51
CA GLU A 77 -1.52 4.16 -13.36
C GLU A 77 -2.01 5.18 -12.32
N ASP A 78 -2.67 6.22 -12.78
CA ASP A 78 -3.13 7.32 -11.93
C ASP A 78 -4.16 6.89 -10.88
N ARG A 79 -4.96 5.85 -11.16
CA ARG A 79 -5.94 5.32 -10.20
C ARG A 79 -5.31 4.58 -9.02
N LEU A 80 -3.99 4.30 -9.07
CA LEU A 80 -3.21 3.76 -7.96
C LEU A 80 -2.54 4.85 -7.11
N ILE A 81 -2.83 6.14 -7.36
CA ILE A 81 -2.32 7.26 -6.55
C ILE A 81 -2.86 7.17 -5.12
N GLU A 82 -2.13 7.73 -4.15
CA GLU A 82 -2.55 7.80 -2.75
C GLU A 82 -3.89 8.55 -2.58
N VAL A 83 -4.52 8.35 -1.46
CA VAL A 83 -5.71 9.09 -1.05
C VAL A 83 -5.45 10.59 -1.16
N ASP A 84 -6.39 11.32 -1.75
CA ASP A 84 -6.41 12.77 -1.61
C ASP A 84 -6.96 13.11 -0.23
N TYR A 85 -6.07 13.42 0.69
CA TYR A 85 -6.47 13.78 2.05
C TYR A 85 -6.91 15.25 2.19
N GLY A 86 -6.91 16.01 1.08
CA GLY A 86 -7.33 17.41 1.07
C GLY A 86 -6.62 18.23 2.14
N ASP A 87 -7.38 18.89 3.02
CA ASP A 87 -6.87 19.75 4.09
C ASP A 87 -6.01 19.03 5.14
N TRP A 88 -6.01 17.71 5.16
CA TRP A 88 -5.15 16.93 6.05
C TRP A 88 -3.75 16.71 5.48
N THR A 89 -3.57 16.92 4.17
CA THR A 89 -2.28 16.69 3.49
C THR A 89 -1.19 17.57 4.08
N GLY A 90 -0.05 16.96 4.44
CA GLY A 90 1.11 17.63 5.03
C GLY A 90 1.03 17.87 6.52
N ARG A 91 -0.11 17.63 7.18
CA ARG A 91 -0.26 17.83 8.62
C ARG A 91 0.42 16.71 9.41
N PRO A 92 0.95 17.04 10.61
CA PRO A 92 1.46 16.04 11.55
C PRO A 92 0.36 15.05 11.98
N LEU A 93 0.65 13.75 11.99
CA LEU A 93 -0.31 12.72 12.40
C LEU A 93 -0.85 12.97 13.83
N LYS A 94 0.02 13.45 14.72
CA LYS A 94 -0.37 13.78 16.10
C LYS A 94 -1.53 14.78 16.18
N GLU A 95 -1.59 15.75 15.29
CA GLU A 95 -2.69 16.73 15.26
C GLU A 95 -3.98 16.12 14.72
N LEU A 96 -3.84 15.21 13.73
CA LEU A 96 -4.97 14.55 13.10
C LEU A 96 -5.71 13.59 14.03
N LEU A 97 -5.05 13.04 15.06
CA LEU A 97 -5.68 12.20 16.08
C LEU A 97 -6.84 12.92 16.81
N GLU A 98 -6.77 14.24 16.94
CA GLU A 98 -7.78 15.04 17.61
C GLU A 98 -8.96 15.43 16.70
N GLU A 99 -8.86 15.19 15.40
CA GLU A 99 -9.90 15.53 14.44
C GLU A 99 -11.13 14.61 14.61
N PRO A 100 -12.36 15.15 14.62
CA PRO A 100 -13.56 14.32 14.70
C PRO A 100 -13.65 13.26 13.61
N LEU A 101 -13.18 13.58 12.39
CA LEU A 101 -13.16 12.68 11.26
C LEU A 101 -12.22 11.49 11.49
N TRP A 102 -11.20 11.60 12.35
CA TRP A 102 -10.31 10.48 12.67
C TRP A 102 -11.07 9.23 13.12
N LYS A 103 -12.06 9.41 14.02
CA LYS A 103 -12.89 8.30 14.50
C LYS A 103 -13.73 7.67 13.38
N VAL A 104 -14.17 8.48 12.41
CA VAL A 104 -14.90 8.00 11.24
C VAL A 104 -13.98 7.16 10.37
N VAL A 105 -12.77 7.65 10.05
CA VAL A 105 -11.76 6.91 9.30
C VAL A 105 -11.42 5.56 9.96
N GLN A 106 -11.40 5.52 11.29
CA GLN A 106 -11.07 4.29 12.03
C GLN A 106 -12.22 3.27 12.09
N ARG A 107 -13.48 3.71 12.14
CA ARG A 107 -14.62 2.84 12.47
C ARG A 107 -15.72 2.80 11.42
N HIS A 108 -15.74 3.75 10.51
CA HIS A 108 -16.75 3.91 9.46
C HIS A 108 -16.11 4.47 8.18
N ALA A 109 -15.08 3.79 7.73
CA ALA A 109 -14.25 4.23 6.60
C ALA A 109 -15.05 4.45 5.31
N SER A 110 -16.11 3.67 5.08
CA SER A 110 -16.99 3.83 3.90
C SER A 110 -17.74 5.17 3.88
N GLY A 111 -17.94 5.80 5.03
CA GLY A 111 -18.53 7.12 5.17
C GLY A 111 -17.50 8.25 5.30
N ALA A 112 -16.20 7.94 5.34
CA ALA A 112 -15.16 8.93 5.49
C ALA A 112 -14.91 9.67 4.18
N VAL A 113 -15.05 11.00 4.21
CA VAL A 113 -14.70 11.91 3.11
C VAL A 113 -13.79 13.00 3.69
N PHE A 114 -12.60 13.13 3.14
CA PHE A 114 -11.63 14.12 3.61
C PHE A 114 -12.01 15.53 3.14
N PRO A 115 -11.94 16.55 4.01
CA PRO A 115 -12.25 17.94 3.64
C PRO A 115 -11.35 18.41 2.49
N GLY A 116 -11.96 18.84 1.39
CA GLY A 116 -11.23 19.23 0.17
C GLY A 116 -10.56 18.10 -0.57
N GLY A 117 -10.80 16.84 -0.17
CA GLY A 117 -10.20 15.63 -0.74
C GLY A 117 -11.22 14.62 -1.23
N GLU A 118 -10.83 13.34 -1.26
CA GLU A 118 -11.70 12.23 -1.72
C GLU A 118 -12.22 11.38 -0.55
N GLY A 119 -13.24 10.57 -0.82
CA GLY A 119 -13.75 9.58 0.13
C GLY A 119 -13.03 8.24 0.00
N LEU A 120 -12.87 7.51 1.11
CA LEU A 120 -12.23 6.17 1.09
C LEU A 120 -12.99 5.16 0.23
N ALA A 121 -14.31 5.27 0.11
CA ALA A 121 -15.09 4.44 -0.82
C ALA A 121 -14.74 4.73 -2.30
N GLN A 122 -14.43 5.99 -2.64
CA GLN A 122 -13.97 6.36 -3.98
C GLN A 122 -12.57 5.80 -4.26
N VAL A 123 -11.67 5.83 -3.26
CA VAL A 123 -10.34 5.23 -3.34
C VAL A 123 -10.45 3.73 -3.63
N GLN A 124 -11.28 3.01 -2.86
CA GLN A 124 -11.51 1.58 -3.08
C GLN A 124 -12.03 1.34 -4.50
N ALA A 125 -13.05 2.06 -4.93
CA ALA A 125 -13.66 1.87 -6.25
C ALA A 125 -12.64 2.04 -7.38
N ARG A 126 -11.84 3.13 -7.38
CA ARG A 126 -10.85 3.40 -8.43
C ARG A 126 -9.70 2.40 -8.44
N ALA A 127 -9.21 2.03 -7.24
CA ALA A 127 -8.08 1.12 -7.13
C ALA A 127 -8.45 -0.30 -7.51
N VAL A 128 -9.61 -0.81 -7.05
CA VAL A 128 -10.11 -2.13 -7.43
C VAL A 128 -10.37 -2.21 -8.93
N ALA A 129 -10.98 -1.17 -9.53
CA ALA A 129 -11.20 -1.13 -10.97
C ALA A 129 -9.86 -1.20 -11.73
N ALA A 130 -8.86 -0.39 -11.34
CA ALA A 130 -7.53 -0.41 -11.96
C ALA A 130 -6.89 -1.81 -11.89
N ILE A 131 -6.85 -2.42 -10.69
CA ILE A 131 -6.26 -3.75 -10.51
C ILE A 131 -6.96 -4.80 -11.38
N ARG A 132 -8.29 -4.82 -11.40
CA ARG A 132 -9.05 -5.80 -12.19
C ARG A 132 -8.90 -5.61 -13.69
N GLU A 133 -8.82 -4.37 -14.17
CA GLU A 133 -8.60 -4.06 -15.59
C GLU A 133 -7.21 -4.49 -16.06
N HIS A 134 -6.14 -4.19 -15.28
CA HIS A 134 -4.79 -4.68 -15.58
C HIS A 134 -4.74 -6.20 -15.56
N ASP A 135 -5.36 -6.84 -14.57
CA ASP A 135 -5.40 -8.30 -14.44
C ASP A 135 -6.11 -8.96 -15.66
N ALA A 136 -7.25 -8.40 -16.09
CA ALA A 136 -7.99 -8.88 -17.25
C ALA A 136 -7.21 -8.68 -18.57
N ARG A 137 -6.61 -7.50 -18.77
CA ARG A 137 -5.77 -7.20 -19.93
C ARG A 137 -4.60 -8.18 -20.05
N LEU A 138 -3.87 -8.38 -18.97
CA LEU A 138 -2.73 -9.33 -18.95
C LEU A 138 -3.20 -10.76 -19.19
N ALA A 139 -4.38 -11.16 -18.70
CA ALA A 139 -4.95 -12.47 -18.98
C ALA A 139 -5.21 -12.67 -20.49
N GLU A 140 -5.74 -11.64 -21.14
CA GLU A 140 -6.01 -11.65 -22.58
C GLU A 140 -4.71 -11.67 -23.41
N GLU A 141 -3.75 -10.82 -23.04
CA GLU A 141 -2.46 -10.70 -23.75
C GLU A 141 -1.60 -11.96 -23.66
N HIS A 142 -1.52 -12.60 -22.50
CA HIS A 142 -0.64 -13.75 -22.27
C HIS A 142 -1.30 -15.10 -22.50
N GLY A 143 -2.63 -15.21 -22.40
CA GLY A 143 -3.37 -16.47 -22.54
C GLY A 143 -3.02 -17.55 -21.48
N LYS A 144 -2.26 -17.18 -20.44
CA LYS A 144 -1.83 -18.03 -19.31
C LYS A 144 -1.69 -17.19 -18.05
N ASP A 145 -1.70 -17.83 -16.89
CA ASP A 145 -1.45 -17.13 -15.63
C ASP A 145 -0.04 -16.51 -15.59
N VAL A 146 0.03 -15.21 -15.36
CA VAL A 146 1.27 -14.48 -15.12
C VAL A 146 1.22 -13.75 -13.78
N VAL A 147 2.41 -13.39 -13.30
CA VAL A 147 2.58 -12.54 -12.10
C VAL A 147 2.90 -11.11 -12.55
N TRP A 148 2.28 -10.12 -11.91
CA TRP A 148 2.56 -8.72 -12.16
C TRP A 148 2.59 -7.93 -10.86
N ILE A 149 3.23 -6.76 -10.86
CA ILE A 149 3.39 -5.92 -9.66
C ILE A 149 2.52 -4.67 -9.80
N ALA A 150 1.80 -4.33 -8.71
CA ALA A 150 1.14 -3.04 -8.54
C ALA A 150 1.76 -2.32 -7.33
N CYS A 151 2.62 -1.33 -7.59
CA CYS A 151 3.24 -0.53 -6.53
C CYS A 151 2.40 0.69 -6.21
N THR A 152 1.95 0.77 -4.95
CA THR A 152 1.04 1.82 -4.49
C THR A 152 1.24 2.13 -2.99
N HIS A 153 0.20 2.52 -2.27
CA HIS A 153 0.22 3.13 -0.94
C HIS A 153 -0.58 2.33 0.07
N GLY A 154 -0.40 2.63 1.36
CA GLY A 154 -0.99 1.86 2.44
C GLY A 154 -2.51 1.75 2.37
N ASP A 155 -3.23 2.88 2.32
CA ASP A 155 -4.69 2.85 2.34
C ASP A 155 -5.28 2.31 1.02
N VAL A 156 -4.58 2.49 -0.09
CA VAL A 156 -4.96 1.89 -1.38
C VAL A 156 -4.86 0.38 -1.33
N ILE A 157 -3.75 -0.18 -0.81
CA ILE A 157 -3.55 -1.63 -0.64
C ILE A 157 -4.60 -2.22 0.30
N LYS A 158 -4.83 -1.58 1.46
CA LYS A 158 -5.86 -2.02 2.42
C LYS A 158 -7.25 -2.06 1.78
N SER A 159 -7.57 -1.07 0.94
CA SER A 159 -8.85 -0.99 0.23
C SER A 159 -9.02 -2.12 -0.79
N VAL A 160 -7.97 -2.44 -1.56
CA VAL A 160 -7.97 -3.56 -2.52
C VAL A 160 -8.06 -4.91 -1.80
N LEU A 161 -7.31 -5.08 -0.70
CA LEU A 161 -7.36 -6.30 0.10
C LEU A 161 -8.73 -6.49 0.76
N ALA A 162 -9.37 -5.42 1.26
CA ALA A 162 -10.72 -5.49 1.82
C ALA A 162 -11.73 -6.00 0.78
N ASP A 163 -11.67 -5.52 -0.48
CA ASP A 163 -12.49 -6.03 -1.58
C ASP A 163 -12.20 -7.51 -1.85
N ALA A 164 -10.93 -7.90 -1.95
CA ALA A 164 -10.54 -9.29 -2.23
C ALA A 164 -10.96 -10.28 -1.12
N PHE A 165 -11.02 -9.82 0.14
CA PHE A 165 -11.53 -10.58 1.28
C PHE A 165 -13.07 -10.58 1.39
N ALA A 166 -13.79 -9.88 0.51
CA ALA A 166 -15.21 -9.56 0.68
C ALA A 166 -15.52 -8.91 2.03
N MET A 167 -14.57 -8.15 2.55
CA MET A 167 -14.66 -7.44 3.83
C MET A 167 -15.27 -6.06 3.60
N HIS A 168 -16.21 -5.67 4.46
CA HIS A 168 -16.73 -4.31 4.42
C HIS A 168 -15.61 -3.29 4.64
N LEU A 169 -15.62 -2.19 3.89
CA LEU A 169 -14.56 -1.17 3.95
C LEU A 169 -14.36 -0.60 5.37
N ASP A 170 -15.39 -0.57 6.21
CA ASP A 170 -15.29 -0.14 7.62
C ASP A 170 -14.33 -0.98 8.45
N SER A 171 -13.93 -2.13 7.95
CA SER A 171 -12.97 -3.01 8.63
C SER A 171 -11.55 -2.95 8.05
N PHE A 172 -11.29 -2.13 7.01
CA PHE A 172 -10.01 -2.11 6.30
C PHE A 172 -8.82 -1.73 7.16
N GLN A 173 -9.04 -0.96 8.24
CA GLN A 173 -7.98 -0.60 9.20
C GLN A 173 -7.46 -1.80 10.02
N ARG A 174 -8.13 -2.95 9.98
CA ARG A 174 -7.61 -4.21 10.55
C ARG A 174 -6.53 -4.84 9.70
N ILE A 175 -6.35 -4.38 8.47
CA ILE A 175 -5.30 -4.84 7.56
C ILE A 175 -4.07 -3.98 7.76
N VAL A 176 -2.93 -4.60 7.95
CA VAL A 176 -1.64 -3.92 8.01
C VAL A 176 -0.99 -3.99 6.62
N ALA A 177 -0.37 -2.90 6.20
CA ALA A 177 0.46 -2.83 5.02
C ALA A 177 1.65 -1.90 5.31
N GLU A 178 2.77 -2.47 5.72
CA GLU A 178 4.00 -1.74 6.09
C GLU A 178 4.78 -1.25 4.86
N PRO A 179 5.65 -0.24 4.99
CA PRO A 179 6.53 0.18 3.90
C PRO A 179 7.34 -0.98 3.32
N ALA A 180 7.38 -1.09 1.99
CA ALA A 180 7.96 -2.18 1.21
C ALA A 180 7.39 -3.58 1.49
N SER A 181 6.24 -3.66 2.18
CA SER A 181 5.53 -4.94 2.33
C SER A 181 4.92 -5.39 1.01
N VAL A 182 4.79 -6.70 0.88
CA VAL A 182 4.17 -7.39 -0.24
C VAL A 182 2.90 -8.07 0.22
N SER A 183 1.80 -7.86 -0.52
CA SER A 183 0.57 -8.64 -0.40
C SER A 183 0.24 -9.26 -1.76
N VAL A 184 -0.27 -10.47 -1.79
CA VAL A 184 -0.46 -11.22 -3.04
C VAL A 184 -1.90 -11.67 -3.17
N ILE A 185 -2.52 -11.32 -4.30
CA ILE A 185 -3.88 -11.76 -4.66
C ILE A 185 -3.82 -12.52 -5.98
N ARG A 186 -4.44 -13.69 -6.02
CA ARG A 186 -4.70 -14.42 -7.25
C ARG A 186 -6.16 -14.23 -7.65
N TYR A 187 -6.38 -13.60 -8.78
CA TYR A 187 -7.69 -13.50 -9.39
C TYR A 187 -7.94 -14.72 -10.30
N THR A 188 -9.07 -15.37 -10.08
CA THR A 188 -9.55 -16.49 -10.92
C THR A 188 -10.84 -16.08 -11.62
N ALA A 189 -11.37 -16.96 -12.46
CA ALA A 189 -12.65 -16.72 -13.13
C ALA A 189 -13.85 -16.58 -12.16
N THR A 190 -13.71 -17.03 -10.92
CA THR A 190 -14.80 -17.04 -9.94
C THR A 190 -14.55 -16.12 -8.76
N LEU A 191 -13.40 -16.23 -8.11
CA LEU A 191 -13.10 -15.55 -6.85
C LEU A 191 -11.64 -15.06 -6.80
N PRO A 192 -11.35 -13.96 -6.09
CA PRO A 192 -9.99 -13.62 -5.69
C PRO A 192 -9.55 -14.50 -4.51
N PHE A 193 -8.28 -14.88 -4.48
CA PHE A 193 -7.65 -15.58 -3.37
C PHE A 193 -6.50 -14.74 -2.82
N VAL A 194 -6.58 -14.32 -1.57
CA VAL A 194 -5.48 -13.61 -0.90
C VAL A 194 -4.48 -14.64 -0.39
N LEU A 195 -3.29 -14.63 -0.97
CA LEU A 195 -2.25 -15.64 -0.69
C LEU A 195 -1.25 -15.18 0.37
N ARG A 196 -1.01 -13.86 0.46
CA ARG A 196 -0.11 -13.22 1.42
C ARG A 196 -0.66 -11.84 1.80
N VAL A 197 -0.40 -11.40 3.02
CA VAL A 197 -0.69 -10.04 3.49
C VAL A 197 0.48 -9.55 4.30
N ASN A 198 0.93 -8.33 4.01
CA ASN A 198 1.96 -7.62 4.76
C ASN A 198 3.26 -8.44 4.95
N ASP A 199 3.70 -9.14 3.95
CA ASP A 199 5.00 -9.81 3.97
C ASP A 199 6.12 -8.77 3.86
N THR A 200 6.94 -8.63 4.90
CA THR A 200 8.10 -7.72 4.96
C THR A 200 9.42 -8.44 4.72
N GLY A 201 9.39 -9.76 4.62
CA GLY A 201 10.59 -10.60 4.58
C GLY A 201 11.23 -10.84 5.94
N ASP A 202 10.67 -10.27 7.02
CA ASP A 202 11.20 -10.43 8.37
C ASP A 202 10.83 -11.77 8.99
N VAL A 203 11.65 -12.19 9.95
CA VAL A 203 11.34 -13.39 10.76
C VAL A 203 10.23 -13.08 11.76
N LEU A 204 9.31 -14.04 11.98
CA LEU A 204 8.18 -13.88 12.91
C LEU A 204 8.60 -13.47 14.34
N ALA A 205 9.84 -13.78 14.75
CA ALA A 205 10.39 -13.36 16.04
C ALA A 205 10.45 -11.83 16.20
N ALA A 206 10.55 -11.08 15.11
CA ALA A 206 10.54 -9.60 15.12
C ALA A 206 9.22 -9.04 15.69
N ILE A 207 8.09 -9.74 15.50
CA ILE A 207 6.78 -9.34 16.04
C ILE A 207 6.80 -9.29 17.58
N GLY A 208 7.56 -10.20 18.23
CA GLY A 208 7.74 -10.20 19.67
C GLY A 208 8.68 -9.11 20.20
N ALA A 209 9.70 -8.73 19.42
CA ALA A 209 10.67 -7.71 19.78
C ALA A 209 10.07 -6.29 19.79
N ALA A 210 9.18 -5.99 18.88
CA ALA A 210 8.46 -4.70 18.82
C ALA A 210 7.64 -4.43 20.11
N LYS A 211 7.09 -5.47 20.76
CA LYS A 211 6.39 -5.36 22.04
C LYS A 211 7.31 -5.01 23.22
N ALA A 212 8.57 -5.39 23.18
CA ALA A 212 9.52 -5.14 24.27
C ALA A 212 10.00 -3.67 24.30
N ALA A 213 10.02 -3.01 23.15
CA ALA A 213 10.41 -1.60 23.03
C ALA A 213 9.30 -0.61 23.46
N THR A 214 8.03 -1.06 23.54
CA THR A 214 6.86 -0.21 23.84
C THR A 214 6.38 -0.29 25.30
N ASN A 215 7.16 -0.83 26.24
CA ASN A 215 6.83 -0.86 27.68
C ASN A 215 6.89 0.52 28.40
N GLY A 216 6.53 1.58 27.69
CA GLY A 216 6.25 2.92 28.18
C GLY A 216 4.95 3.42 27.58
N SER A 217 3.83 3.16 28.29
CA SER A 217 2.51 3.83 28.22
C SER A 217 2.11 4.49 26.89
N ALA A 218 2.10 3.77 25.80
CA ALA A 218 1.34 4.17 24.61
C ALA A 218 0.06 3.33 24.52
N PRO A 219 -1.11 3.94 24.22
CA PRO A 219 -2.33 3.18 23.93
C PRO A 219 -2.09 2.22 22.78
N ALA A 220 -2.83 1.11 22.75
CA ALA A 220 -2.76 0.13 21.67
C ALA A 220 -2.74 0.86 20.32
N GLN A 221 -1.71 0.54 19.52
CA GLN A 221 -1.46 1.15 18.22
C GLN A 221 -2.71 1.10 17.35
N GLU A 222 -3.40 2.23 17.21
CA GLU A 222 -4.46 2.38 16.20
C GLU A 222 -3.77 2.58 14.85
N SER A 223 -4.22 1.85 13.84
CA SER A 223 -3.75 2.01 12.46
C SER A 223 -3.98 3.45 11.99
N VAL A 224 -2.99 4.09 11.43
CA VAL A 224 -3.08 5.48 10.96
C VAL A 224 -3.33 5.55 9.45
N PRO A 225 -4.08 6.57 8.94
CA PRO A 225 -4.16 6.84 7.51
C PRO A 225 -2.77 6.98 6.88
N GLY A 226 -2.60 6.45 5.67
CA GLY A 226 -1.30 6.39 5.03
C GLY A 226 -0.40 5.25 5.51
N GLY A 227 -0.89 4.43 6.44
CA GLY A 227 -0.19 3.28 7.00
C GLY A 227 0.93 3.66 7.96
N GLU A 228 1.06 2.87 9.01
CA GLU A 228 2.03 3.11 10.06
C GLU A 228 3.48 2.92 9.61
N VAL A 229 4.36 3.68 10.25
CA VAL A 229 5.80 3.46 10.18
C VAL A 229 6.12 2.46 11.29
N GLY A 230 6.60 1.29 10.95
CA GLY A 230 7.14 0.36 11.94
C GLY A 230 8.19 1.07 12.81
N ALA A 231 8.14 0.83 14.10
CA ALA A 231 9.07 1.38 15.09
C ALA A 231 10.53 0.96 14.80
#